data_88ae783743e27d5d838510557c72979e
#
_entry.id   88ae783743e27d5d838510557c72979e
#
_cell.length_a   1.000
_cell.length_b   1.000
_cell.length_c   1.000
_cell.angle_alpha   90.00
_cell.angle_beta   90.00
_cell.angle_gamma   90.00
#
_symmetry.space_group_name_H-M   'P 1'
#
loop_
_entity.id
_entity.type
_entity.pdbx_description
1 polymer ?
#
loop_
_entity_poly.entity_id
_entity_poly.type
_entity_poly.pdbx_seq_one_letter_code
_entity_poly.pdbx_strand_id
1 'polypeptide(L)'
;MRQLLDPVPGLEFYPLQHKYRLNGEWLPYNVSTVLSFDMSPTQRAAIERTKDGPDGWAERGRTIHRVLCEEFLRGEGSIYDDRWAPWIEPLLDEPLFKGVETLATEYAVCDKIKRIGGSFDFLLATTDPNDKRVILGDLKTVSSKKGVSSRRPATAQLQAYRSFLATHHPSLVVTDLVTVVCGPDRTRIINSDPEGWQEWEDAWGRFSALQPDF
;
A
#
# COMPACT_ATOMS: atom_id res chain seq x y z
N MET A 1 6.01 -19.76 -14.31
CA MET A 1 5.98 -18.37 -13.78
C MET A 1 4.66 -17.73 -14.20
N ARG A 2 3.83 -17.30 -13.26
CA ARG A 2 2.62 -16.53 -13.58
C ARG A 2 3.08 -15.16 -14.08
N GLN A 3 2.46 -14.69 -15.13
CA GLN A 3 2.80 -13.39 -15.69
C GLN A 3 2.38 -12.29 -14.68
N LEU A 4 3.26 -11.33 -14.41
CA LEU A 4 2.91 -10.13 -13.65
C LEU A 4 1.72 -9.42 -14.31
N LEU A 5 0.88 -8.76 -13.51
CA LEU A 5 -0.23 -8.00 -14.06
C LEU A 5 0.26 -6.92 -15.01
N ASP A 6 -0.38 -6.80 -16.17
CA ASP A 6 -0.13 -5.70 -17.07
C ASP A 6 -0.52 -4.37 -16.42
N PRO A 7 0.24 -3.30 -16.61
CA PRO A 7 -0.11 -1.98 -16.09
C PRO A 7 -1.50 -1.53 -16.56
N VAL A 8 -2.21 -0.75 -15.74
CA VAL A 8 -3.49 -0.16 -16.14
C VAL A 8 -3.29 0.73 -17.37
N PRO A 9 -3.98 0.44 -18.52
CA PRO A 9 -3.74 1.17 -19.75
C PRO A 9 -3.97 2.68 -19.59
N GLY A 10 -2.99 3.47 -20.02
CA GLY A 10 -3.02 4.93 -19.97
C GLY A 10 -2.82 5.54 -18.61
N LEU A 11 -2.63 4.75 -17.56
CA LEU A 11 -2.33 5.25 -16.21
C LEU A 11 -0.81 5.39 -16.02
N GLU A 12 -0.39 6.58 -15.64
CA GLU A 12 1.00 6.92 -15.33
C GLU A 12 1.10 7.37 -13.86
N PHE A 13 2.12 6.92 -13.16
CA PHE A 13 2.43 7.37 -11.79
C PHE A 13 3.69 8.21 -11.79
N TYR A 14 3.65 9.35 -11.13
CA TYR A 14 4.75 10.30 -10.98
C TYR A 14 5.21 10.33 -9.51
N PRO A 15 6.20 9.49 -9.13
CA PRO A 15 6.55 9.26 -7.73
C PRO A 15 7.04 10.51 -6.99
N LEU A 16 7.78 11.40 -7.65
CA LEU A 16 8.30 12.62 -7.01
C LEU A 16 7.19 13.58 -6.55
N GLN A 17 6.07 13.64 -7.29
CA GLN A 17 4.93 14.49 -6.96
C GLN A 17 3.80 13.70 -6.28
N HIS A 18 3.92 12.39 -6.22
CA HIS A 18 2.89 11.46 -5.77
C HIS A 18 1.54 11.71 -6.49
N LYS A 19 1.60 11.87 -7.81
CA LYS A 19 0.46 12.19 -8.67
C LYS A 19 0.26 11.13 -9.74
N TYR A 20 -0.96 11.06 -10.23
CA TYR A 20 -1.38 10.10 -11.25
C TYR A 20 -1.95 10.84 -12.47
N ARG A 21 -1.72 10.29 -13.65
CA ARG A 21 -2.22 10.82 -14.92
C ARG A 21 -2.86 9.69 -15.70
N LEU A 22 -4.09 9.87 -16.14
CA LEU A 22 -4.82 8.89 -16.93
C LEU A 22 -5.12 9.45 -18.31
N ASN A 23 -4.66 8.75 -19.37
CA ASN A 23 -4.83 9.16 -20.76
C ASN A 23 -4.41 10.62 -21.03
N GLY A 24 -3.35 11.07 -20.39
CA GLY A 24 -2.84 12.43 -20.55
C GLY A 24 -3.48 13.48 -19.62
N GLU A 25 -4.49 13.13 -18.82
CA GLU A 25 -5.13 14.04 -17.86
C GLU A 25 -4.73 13.74 -16.43
N TRP A 26 -4.43 14.77 -15.65
CA TRP A 26 -4.13 14.63 -14.23
C TRP A 26 -5.37 14.17 -13.44
N LEU A 27 -5.21 13.16 -12.63
CA LEU A 27 -6.20 12.82 -11.63
C LEU A 27 -6.09 13.84 -10.48
N PRO A 28 -7.20 14.51 -10.09
CA PRO A 28 -7.16 15.58 -9.10
C PRO A 28 -6.78 15.09 -7.71
N TYR A 29 -7.08 13.83 -7.41
CA TYR A 29 -6.89 13.26 -6.08
C TYR A 29 -6.18 11.91 -6.12
N ASN A 30 -5.64 11.53 -4.97
CA ASN A 30 -5.18 10.18 -4.70
C ASN A 30 -5.81 9.66 -3.39
N VAL A 31 -5.74 8.34 -3.19
CA VAL A 31 -6.31 7.67 -2.01
C VAL A 31 -5.80 8.29 -0.71
N SER A 32 -4.49 8.60 -0.62
CA SER A 32 -3.90 9.22 0.57
C SER A 32 -4.47 10.62 0.86
N THR A 33 -4.76 11.41 -0.18
CA THR A 33 -5.41 12.71 -0.04
C THR A 33 -6.81 12.56 0.55
N VAL A 34 -7.60 11.62 0.04
CA VAL A 34 -8.95 11.33 0.54
C VAL A 34 -8.91 10.87 2.00
N LEU A 35 -7.98 9.97 2.35
CA LEU A 35 -7.90 9.43 3.72
C LEU A 35 -7.32 10.41 4.74
N SER A 36 -6.63 11.46 4.31
CA SER A 36 -5.99 12.43 5.20
C SER A 36 -6.66 13.82 5.19
N PHE A 37 -7.79 13.99 4.49
CA PHE A 37 -8.34 15.32 4.28
C PHE A 37 -8.80 15.99 5.59
N ASP A 38 -9.37 15.23 6.52
CA ASP A 38 -9.86 15.68 7.83
C ASP A 38 -8.77 15.71 8.92
N MET A 39 -7.53 15.41 8.56
CA MET A 39 -6.39 15.50 9.48
C MET A 39 -6.16 16.96 9.89
N SER A 40 -6.12 17.22 11.21
CA SER A 40 -5.91 18.56 11.73
C SER A 40 -4.53 19.14 11.34
N PRO A 41 -4.38 20.49 11.28
CA PRO A 41 -3.08 21.12 11.05
C PRO A 41 -2.00 20.68 12.05
N THR A 42 -2.38 20.48 13.30
CA THR A 42 -1.46 20.00 14.36
C THR A 42 -0.95 18.58 14.06
N GLN A 43 -1.83 17.68 13.62
CA GLN A 43 -1.44 16.33 13.23
C GLN A 43 -0.50 16.33 12.01
N ARG A 44 -0.81 17.15 10.98
CA ARG A 44 0.06 17.30 9.79
C ARG A 44 1.43 17.83 10.18
N ALA A 45 1.50 18.87 11.02
CA ALA A 45 2.75 19.43 11.49
C ALA A 45 3.58 18.41 12.32
N ALA A 46 2.91 17.57 13.12
CA ALA A 46 3.60 16.51 13.88
C ALA A 46 4.22 15.45 12.97
N ILE A 47 3.51 15.05 11.92
CA ILE A 47 4.02 14.11 10.92
C ILE A 47 5.22 14.72 10.16
N GLU A 48 5.07 15.95 9.68
CA GLU A 48 6.13 16.62 8.91
C GLU A 48 7.42 16.82 9.73
N ARG A 49 7.29 17.17 11.01
CA ARG A 49 8.45 17.37 11.91
C ARG A 49 9.29 16.12 12.09
N THR A 50 8.71 14.92 11.97
CA THR A 50 9.41 13.63 12.13
C THR A 50 9.77 12.97 10.80
N LYS A 51 9.61 13.68 9.68
CA LYS A 51 9.78 13.15 8.33
C LYS A 51 11.23 12.84 8.01
N ASP A 52 12.09 13.81 8.25
CA ASP A 52 13.49 13.77 7.85
C ASP A 52 14.42 13.59 9.06
N GLY A 53 15.68 13.32 8.81
CA GLY A 53 16.70 13.07 9.82
C GLY A 53 17.07 11.59 9.93
N PRO A 54 18.07 11.25 10.79
CA PRO A 54 18.60 9.89 10.91
C PRO A 54 17.55 8.82 11.24
N ASP A 55 16.52 9.21 12.00
CA ASP A 55 15.39 8.35 12.41
C ASP A 55 14.10 8.71 11.64
N GLY A 56 14.21 9.50 10.57
CA GLY A 56 13.08 10.00 9.81
C GLY A 56 12.23 8.88 9.21
N TRP A 57 10.91 9.07 9.28
CA TRP A 57 10.00 8.05 8.73
C TRP A 57 10.08 7.95 7.22
N ALA A 58 10.46 9.04 6.52
CA ALA A 58 10.49 9.05 5.06
C ALA A 58 11.62 8.19 4.49
N GLU A 59 12.84 8.30 5.02
CA GLU A 59 13.96 7.46 4.58
C GLU A 59 13.72 5.99 4.94
N ARG A 60 13.32 5.73 6.19
CA ARG A 60 12.97 4.40 6.65
C ARG A 60 11.90 3.77 5.76
N GLY A 61 10.80 4.48 5.50
CA GLY A 61 9.73 4.02 4.65
C GLY A 61 10.23 3.64 3.26
N ARG A 62 10.90 4.56 2.57
CA ARG A 62 11.45 4.31 1.21
C ARG A 62 12.38 3.10 1.16
N THR A 63 13.30 2.99 2.13
CA THR A 63 14.25 1.88 2.14
C THR A 63 13.56 0.53 2.33
N ILE A 64 12.65 0.43 3.31
CA ILE A 64 11.99 -0.83 3.63
C ILE A 64 11.00 -1.23 2.53
N HIS A 65 10.25 -0.27 1.94
CA HIS A 65 9.41 -0.54 0.77
C HIS A 65 10.23 -1.02 -0.43
N ARG A 66 11.34 -0.35 -0.76
CA ARG A 66 12.22 -0.78 -1.85
C ARG A 66 12.72 -2.21 -1.64
N VAL A 67 13.23 -2.51 -0.44
CA VAL A 67 13.74 -3.85 -0.13
C VAL A 67 12.67 -4.92 -0.26
N LEU A 68 11.46 -4.69 0.26
CA LEU A 68 10.38 -5.67 0.14
C LEU A 68 9.85 -5.76 -1.30
N CYS A 69 9.43 -4.63 -1.87
CA CYS A 69 8.58 -4.61 -3.07
C CYS A 69 9.39 -4.63 -4.37
N GLU A 70 10.55 -3.96 -4.41
CA GLU A 70 11.34 -3.84 -5.63
C GLU A 70 12.43 -4.91 -5.73
N GLU A 71 12.90 -5.46 -4.60
CA GLU A 71 13.97 -6.44 -4.55
C GLU A 71 13.45 -7.83 -4.16
N PHE A 72 13.09 -8.03 -2.89
CA PHE A 72 12.76 -9.36 -2.35
C PHE A 72 11.59 -10.03 -3.07
N LEU A 73 10.45 -9.35 -3.23
CA LEU A 73 9.27 -9.91 -3.91
C LEU A 73 9.46 -10.11 -5.41
N ARG A 74 10.48 -9.50 -6.00
CA ARG A 74 10.90 -9.74 -7.40
C ARG A 74 11.96 -10.82 -7.54
N GLY A 75 12.44 -11.38 -6.43
CA GLY A 75 13.47 -12.41 -6.41
C GLY A 75 14.87 -11.87 -6.64
N GLU A 76 15.08 -10.57 -6.39
CA GLU A 76 16.37 -9.91 -6.45
C GLU A 76 17.05 -9.90 -5.08
N GLY A 77 18.38 -9.84 -5.08
CA GLY A 77 19.15 -9.73 -3.84
C GLY A 77 19.01 -8.33 -3.24
N SER A 78 18.78 -8.25 -1.92
CA SER A 78 18.57 -7.00 -1.24
C SER A 78 19.88 -6.43 -0.67
N ILE A 79 20.13 -5.14 -0.93
CA ILE A 79 21.25 -4.39 -0.39
C ILE A 79 20.73 -3.23 0.45
N TYR A 80 21.04 -3.23 1.74
CA TYR A 80 20.63 -2.18 2.66
C TYR A 80 21.71 -1.92 3.73
N ASP A 81 21.66 -0.75 4.34
CA ASP A 81 22.50 -0.37 5.45
C ASP A 81 22.11 -1.14 6.72
N ASP A 82 23.08 -1.62 7.50
CA ASP A 82 22.89 -2.43 8.72
C ASP A 82 21.94 -1.76 9.73
N ARG A 83 21.85 -0.45 9.74
CA ARG A 83 20.89 0.29 10.59
C ARG A 83 19.44 -0.11 10.34
N TRP A 84 19.11 -0.62 9.15
CA TRP A 84 17.76 -1.04 8.77
C TRP A 84 17.50 -2.55 8.99
N ALA A 85 18.56 -3.33 9.30
CA ALA A 85 18.42 -4.76 9.57
C ALA A 85 17.35 -5.08 10.61
N PRO A 86 17.19 -4.33 11.73
CA PRO A 86 16.15 -4.61 12.72
C PRO A 86 14.71 -4.55 12.15
N TRP A 87 14.46 -3.81 11.08
CA TRP A 87 13.17 -3.78 10.40
C TRP A 87 13.07 -4.83 9.30
N ILE A 88 14.13 -4.97 8.51
CA ILE A 88 14.12 -5.76 7.28
C ILE A 88 14.15 -7.26 7.57
N GLU A 89 15.01 -7.72 8.47
CA GLU A 89 15.14 -9.16 8.74
C GLU A 89 13.83 -9.79 9.24
N PRO A 90 13.13 -9.24 10.26
CA PRO A 90 11.86 -9.81 10.69
C PRO A 90 10.76 -9.69 9.64
N LEU A 91 10.84 -8.69 8.74
CA LEU A 91 9.89 -8.52 7.65
C LEU A 91 10.04 -9.61 6.60
N LEU A 92 11.28 -9.85 6.14
CA LEU A 92 11.53 -10.85 5.09
C LEU A 92 11.34 -12.30 5.58
N ASP A 93 11.43 -12.51 6.89
CA ASP A 93 11.17 -13.82 7.51
C ASP A 93 9.68 -14.15 7.70
N GLU A 94 8.79 -13.17 7.50
CA GLU A 94 7.36 -13.39 7.68
C GLU A 94 6.81 -14.53 6.82
N PRO A 95 6.05 -15.46 7.42
CA PRO A 95 5.45 -16.58 6.71
C PRO A 95 4.52 -16.16 5.55
N LEU A 96 3.96 -14.95 5.62
CA LEU A 96 3.13 -14.35 4.57
C LEU A 96 3.83 -14.34 3.20
N PHE A 97 5.15 -14.19 3.18
CA PHE A 97 5.94 -14.10 1.95
C PHE A 97 6.54 -15.44 1.50
N LYS A 98 6.20 -16.55 2.19
CA LYS A 98 6.67 -17.89 1.85
C LYS A 98 5.58 -18.67 1.10
N GLY A 99 5.95 -19.40 0.07
CA GLY A 99 4.98 -20.17 -0.73
C GLY A 99 4.00 -19.30 -1.51
N VAL A 100 4.43 -18.11 -1.92
CA VAL A 100 3.65 -17.19 -2.76
C VAL A 100 4.42 -16.83 -4.02
N GLU A 101 3.68 -16.43 -5.04
CA GLU A 101 4.22 -15.76 -6.22
C GLU A 101 3.75 -14.30 -6.24
N THR A 102 4.60 -13.42 -6.71
CA THR A 102 4.28 -11.99 -6.85
C THR A 102 3.52 -11.76 -8.14
N LEU A 103 2.31 -11.20 -8.03
CA LEU A 103 1.51 -10.77 -9.18
C LEU A 103 1.79 -9.31 -9.57
N ALA A 104 2.01 -8.45 -8.58
CA ALA A 104 2.38 -7.06 -8.80
C ALA A 104 3.05 -6.46 -7.54
N THR A 105 3.92 -5.46 -7.74
CA THR A 105 4.48 -4.62 -6.67
C THR A 105 4.46 -3.17 -7.09
N GLU A 106 4.28 -2.23 -6.12
CA GLU A 106 4.21 -0.78 -6.36
C GLU A 106 3.27 -0.45 -7.55
N TYR A 107 2.12 -1.11 -7.56
CA TYR A 107 1.25 -1.12 -8.72
C TYR A 107 0.21 0.01 -8.67
N ALA A 108 0.22 0.86 -9.70
CA ALA A 108 -0.71 1.97 -9.82
C ALA A 108 -2.09 1.50 -10.31
N VAL A 109 -3.13 1.99 -9.64
CA VAL A 109 -4.55 1.77 -9.97
C VAL A 109 -5.33 3.08 -9.91
N CYS A 110 -6.51 3.13 -10.50
CA CYS A 110 -7.37 4.31 -10.42
C CYS A 110 -8.86 3.96 -10.46
N ASP A 111 -9.67 4.84 -9.86
CA ASP A 111 -11.09 4.95 -10.14
C ASP A 111 -11.30 6.05 -11.19
N LYS A 112 -11.77 5.64 -12.37
CA LYS A 112 -11.99 6.55 -13.51
C LYS A 112 -13.16 7.50 -13.28
N ILE A 113 -14.16 7.07 -12.52
CA ILE A 113 -15.39 7.84 -12.25
C ILE A 113 -15.11 8.87 -11.17
N LYS A 114 -14.55 8.46 -10.06
CA LYS A 114 -14.15 9.33 -8.94
C LYS A 114 -12.88 10.16 -9.27
N ARG A 115 -12.19 9.85 -10.37
CA ARG A 115 -10.94 10.47 -10.81
C ARG A 115 -9.85 10.45 -9.73
N ILE A 116 -9.67 9.30 -9.10
CA ILE A 116 -8.72 9.08 -8.00
C ILE A 116 -7.67 8.06 -8.43
N GLY A 117 -6.39 8.37 -8.20
CA GLY A 117 -5.30 7.42 -8.35
C GLY A 117 -4.79 6.87 -7.03
N GLY A 118 -4.07 5.77 -7.07
CA GLY A 118 -3.38 5.19 -5.94
C GLY A 118 -2.39 4.12 -6.37
N SER A 119 -1.52 3.70 -5.45
CA SER A 119 -0.63 2.54 -5.62
C SER A 119 -0.71 1.67 -4.39
N PHE A 120 -0.79 0.37 -4.60
CA PHE A 120 -0.63 -0.61 -3.53
C PHE A 120 0.77 -1.21 -3.55
N ASP A 121 1.23 -1.66 -2.40
CA ASP A 121 2.61 -2.11 -2.25
C ASP A 121 2.84 -3.47 -2.89
N PHE A 122 1.94 -4.44 -2.66
CA PHE A 122 2.08 -5.77 -3.26
C PHE A 122 0.76 -6.50 -3.48
N LEU A 123 0.76 -7.39 -4.47
CA LEU A 123 -0.28 -8.37 -4.75
C LEU A 123 0.37 -9.73 -4.94
N LEU A 124 -0.03 -10.69 -4.13
CA LEU A 124 0.55 -12.04 -4.09
C LEU A 124 -0.53 -13.08 -4.39
N ALA A 125 -0.13 -14.21 -4.94
CA ALA A 125 -0.95 -15.41 -5.00
C ALA A 125 -0.23 -16.58 -4.33
N THR A 126 -0.96 -17.45 -3.63
CA THR A 126 -0.39 -18.68 -3.08
C THR A 126 0.01 -19.63 -4.20
N THR A 127 1.12 -20.37 -4.00
CA THR A 127 1.61 -21.35 -4.97
C THR A 127 1.05 -22.76 -4.73
N ASP A 128 0.40 -22.99 -3.58
CA ASP A 128 -0.29 -24.25 -3.29
C ASP A 128 -1.55 -24.36 -4.18
N PRO A 129 -1.68 -25.41 -5.00
CA PRO A 129 -2.85 -25.60 -5.87
C PRO A 129 -4.17 -25.74 -5.10
N ASN A 130 -4.15 -26.10 -3.83
CA ASN A 130 -5.32 -26.21 -2.96
C ASN A 130 -5.67 -24.90 -2.23
N ASP A 131 -4.76 -23.94 -2.23
CA ASP A 131 -4.94 -22.61 -1.66
C ASP A 131 -4.96 -21.58 -2.80
N LYS A 132 -6.12 -20.98 -3.04
CA LYS A 132 -6.32 -20.04 -4.15
C LYS A 132 -6.33 -18.59 -3.69
N ARG A 133 -5.71 -18.29 -2.55
CA ARG A 133 -5.69 -16.93 -2.04
C ARG A 133 -4.93 -15.98 -2.97
N VAL A 134 -5.53 -14.81 -3.12
CA VAL A 134 -4.91 -13.62 -3.73
C VAL A 134 -4.90 -12.52 -2.68
N ILE A 135 -3.73 -12.12 -2.27
CA ILE A 135 -3.48 -11.27 -1.12
C ILE A 135 -3.07 -9.89 -1.60
N LEU A 136 -3.90 -8.88 -1.33
CA LEU A 136 -3.56 -7.47 -1.56
C LEU A 136 -3.00 -6.87 -0.28
N GLY A 137 -1.81 -6.31 -0.34
CA GLY A 137 -1.09 -5.85 0.84
C GLY A 137 -0.60 -4.42 0.77
N ASP A 138 -0.49 -3.86 1.98
CA ASP A 138 0.03 -2.51 2.23
C ASP A 138 1.01 -2.57 3.41
N LEU A 139 2.22 -2.04 3.21
CA LEU A 139 3.30 -2.01 4.19
C LEU A 139 3.32 -0.70 4.96
N LYS A 140 3.31 -0.76 6.26
CA LYS A 140 3.45 0.40 7.16
C LYS A 140 4.67 0.25 8.04
N THR A 141 5.58 1.21 7.98
CA THR A 141 6.76 1.23 8.83
C THR A 141 6.55 2.11 10.06
N VAL A 142 7.01 1.65 11.21
CA VAL A 142 6.93 2.39 12.48
C VAL A 142 8.29 2.41 13.18
N SER A 143 8.52 3.40 14.05
CA SER A 143 9.81 3.61 14.72
C SER A 143 10.02 2.78 15.98
N SER A 144 9.02 2.03 16.44
CA SER A 144 9.13 1.31 17.70
C SER A 144 8.27 0.05 17.76
N LYS A 145 8.64 -0.91 18.62
CA LYS A 145 7.85 -2.11 18.90
C LYS A 145 6.43 -1.77 19.41
N LYS A 146 6.29 -0.69 20.20
CA LYS A 146 4.98 -0.20 20.65
C LYS A 146 4.15 0.28 19.46
N GLY A 147 4.78 0.96 18.50
CA GLY A 147 4.14 1.37 17.25
C GLY A 147 3.58 0.18 16.46
N VAL A 148 4.32 -0.94 16.39
CA VAL A 148 3.83 -2.17 15.73
C VAL A 148 2.53 -2.65 16.39
N SER A 149 2.49 -2.71 17.72
CA SER A 149 1.32 -3.19 18.45
C SER A 149 0.10 -2.27 18.34
N SER A 150 0.32 -0.95 18.29
CA SER A 150 -0.74 0.08 18.31
C SER A 150 -1.20 0.55 16.94
N ARG A 151 -0.46 0.23 15.86
CA ARG A 151 -0.84 0.66 14.50
C ARG A 151 -2.18 0.04 14.10
N ARG A 152 -3.07 0.87 13.60
CA ARG A 152 -4.32 0.42 12.99
C ARG A 152 -4.08 -0.11 11.58
N PRO A 153 -4.91 -1.05 11.11
CA PRO A 153 -4.83 -1.52 9.73
C PRO A 153 -5.12 -0.39 8.73
N ALA A 154 -4.68 -0.57 7.51
CA ALA A 154 -4.94 0.34 6.39
C ALA A 154 -6.23 -0.06 5.65
N THR A 155 -7.28 -0.45 6.36
CA THR A 155 -8.49 -1.07 5.81
C THR A 155 -9.12 -0.23 4.70
N ALA A 156 -9.41 1.03 4.94
CA ALA A 156 -10.01 1.92 3.92
C ALA A 156 -9.12 2.06 2.67
N GLN A 157 -7.81 2.11 2.85
CA GLN A 157 -6.84 2.17 1.75
C GLN A 157 -6.87 0.90 0.90
N LEU A 158 -6.85 -0.26 1.54
CA LEU A 158 -6.90 -1.56 0.88
C LEU A 158 -8.24 -1.81 0.18
N GLN A 159 -9.35 -1.38 0.79
CA GLN A 159 -10.69 -1.42 0.18
C GLN A 159 -10.74 -0.58 -1.10
N ALA A 160 -10.17 0.63 -1.09
CA ALA A 160 -10.06 1.47 -2.28
C ALA A 160 -9.28 0.74 -3.40
N TYR A 161 -8.10 0.24 -3.09
CA TYR A 161 -7.26 -0.44 -4.08
C TYR A 161 -7.90 -1.71 -4.62
N ARG A 162 -8.54 -2.51 -3.79
CA ARG A 162 -9.31 -3.68 -4.22
C ARG A 162 -10.41 -3.29 -5.22
N SER A 163 -11.19 -2.26 -4.89
CA SER A 163 -12.26 -1.75 -5.73
C SER A 163 -11.73 -1.27 -7.10
N PHE A 164 -10.64 -0.50 -7.09
CA PHE A 164 -10.02 -0.02 -8.33
C PHE A 164 -9.47 -1.19 -9.15
N LEU A 165 -8.76 -2.11 -8.49
CA LEU A 165 -8.19 -3.30 -9.14
C LEU A 165 -9.27 -4.16 -9.82
N ALA A 166 -10.40 -4.39 -9.16
CA ALA A 166 -11.52 -5.14 -9.72
C ALA A 166 -12.11 -4.51 -11.00
N THR A 167 -12.05 -3.19 -11.12
CA THR A 167 -12.51 -2.47 -12.32
C THR A 167 -11.59 -2.71 -13.52
N HIS A 168 -10.27 -2.82 -13.28
CA HIS A 168 -9.28 -3.01 -14.34
C HIS A 168 -8.99 -4.49 -14.64
N HIS A 169 -9.14 -5.36 -13.64
CA HIS A 169 -8.87 -6.79 -13.72
C HIS A 169 -10.06 -7.60 -13.16
N PRO A 170 -11.22 -7.60 -13.83
CA PRO A 170 -12.46 -8.19 -13.30
C PRO A 170 -12.39 -9.70 -13.08
N SER A 171 -11.46 -10.39 -13.72
CA SER A 171 -11.23 -11.83 -13.50
C SER A 171 -10.35 -12.14 -12.28
N LEU A 172 -9.72 -11.12 -11.69
CA LEU A 172 -8.86 -11.26 -10.53
C LEU A 172 -9.65 -11.03 -9.25
N VAL A 173 -9.85 -12.10 -8.48
CA VAL A 173 -10.57 -12.05 -7.21
C VAL A 173 -9.56 -11.93 -6.07
N VAL A 174 -9.48 -10.77 -5.44
CA VAL A 174 -8.71 -10.57 -4.20
C VAL A 174 -9.48 -11.18 -3.05
N THR A 175 -8.86 -12.14 -2.35
CA THR A 175 -9.47 -12.88 -1.24
C THR A 175 -9.06 -12.37 0.13
N ASP A 176 -7.91 -11.71 0.23
CA ASP A 176 -7.34 -11.24 1.49
C ASP A 176 -6.84 -9.81 1.37
N LEU A 177 -7.13 -8.99 2.38
CA LEU A 177 -6.60 -7.65 2.54
C LEU A 177 -5.67 -7.62 3.76
N VAL A 178 -4.41 -7.28 3.56
CA VAL A 178 -3.38 -7.41 4.59
C VAL A 178 -2.62 -6.11 4.79
N THR A 179 -2.59 -5.63 6.03
CA THR A 179 -1.65 -4.59 6.44
C THR A 179 -0.45 -5.23 7.13
N VAL A 180 0.73 -5.05 6.57
CA VAL A 180 2.00 -5.47 7.17
C VAL A 180 2.57 -4.29 7.95
N VAL A 181 2.66 -4.42 9.26
CA VAL A 181 3.24 -3.39 10.13
C VAL A 181 4.64 -3.80 10.55
N CYS A 182 5.63 -3.12 10.01
CA CYS A 182 7.05 -3.37 10.20
C CYS A 182 7.65 -2.36 11.19
N GLY A 183 8.28 -2.86 12.25
CA GLY A 183 9.02 -2.07 13.23
C GLY A 183 10.32 -2.77 13.65
N PRO A 184 11.12 -2.18 14.52
CA PRO A 184 12.39 -2.79 14.93
C PRO A 184 12.15 -4.12 15.62
N ASP A 185 12.85 -5.17 15.17
CA ASP A 185 12.82 -6.56 15.65
C ASP A 185 11.42 -7.21 15.67
N ARG A 186 10.47 -6.67 14.93
CA ARG A 186 9.11 -7.21 14.91
C ARG A 186 8.33 -6.77 13.68
N THR A 187 7.65 -7.73 13.08
CA THR A 187 6.59 -7.52 12.09
C THR A 187 5.24 -8.00 12.65
N ARG A 188 4.16 -7.41 12.22
CA ARG A 188 2.80 -7.81 12.56
C ARG A 188 1.91 -7.77 11.33
N ILE A 189 1.22 -8.86 11.07
CA ILE A 189 0.22 -8.99 10.02
C ILE A 189 -1.16 -8.67 10.60
N ILE A 190 -1.92 -7.80 9.92
CA ILE A 190 -3.29 -7.44 10.30
C ILE A 190 -4.18 -7.69 9.08
N ASN A 191 -5.10 -8.62 9.22
CA ASN A 191 -6.10 -8.90 8.19
C ASN A 191 -7.26 -7.90 8.31
N SER A 192 -7.78 -7.46 7.16
CA SER A 192 -9.02 -6.70 7.05
C SER A 192 -10.06 -7.55 6.32
N ASP A 193 -11.34 -7.25 6.53
CA ASP A 193 -12.42 -7.92 5.83
C ASP A 193 -12.32 -7.68 4.31
N PRO A 194 -12.10 -8.71 3.51
CA PRO A 194 -11.98 -8.57 2.06
C PRO A 194 -13.33 -8.23 1.40
N GLU A 195 -14.45 -8.57 2.00
CA GLU A 195 -15.80 -8.21 1.50
C GLU A 195 -16.20 -6.79 1.95
N GLY A 196 -15.50 -6.21 2.92
CA GLY A 196 -15.74 -4.86 3.41
C GLY A 196 -15.44 -3.80 2.35
N TRP A 197 -16.23 -2.74 2.35
CA TRP A 197 -16.05 -1.55 1.50
C TRP A 197 -16.41 -0.25 2.23
N GLN A 198 -17.06 -0.37 3.38
CA GLN A 198 -17.70 0.73 4.08
C GLN A 198 -16.69 1.81 4.53
N GLU A 199 -15.52 1.42 5.03
CA GLU A 199 -14.54 2.41 5.53
C GLU A 199 -14.03 3.32 4.40
N TRP A 200 -13.85 2.76 3.19
CA TRP A 200 -13.48 3.56 2.03
C TRP A 200 -14.63 4.46 1.56
N GLU A 201 -15.84 3.93 1.41
CA GLU A 201 -16.99 4.73 0.94
C GLU A 201 -17.36 5.82 1.94
N ASP A 202 -17.24 5.58 3.25
CA ASP A 202 -17.43 6.59 4.27
C ASP A 202 -16.37 7.71 4.17
N ALA A 203 -15.11 7.34 3.94
CA ALA A 203 -14.02 8.32 3.75
C ALA A 203 -14.25 9.15 2.49
N TRP A 204 -14.60 8.48 1.38
CA TRP A 204 -14.93 9.14 0.13
C TRP A 204 -16.15 10.06 0.27
N GLY A 205 -17.23 9.59 0.89
CA GLY A 205 -18.45 10.37 1.11
C GLY A 205 -18.18 11.65 1.91
N ARG A 206 -17.40 11.58 2.98
CA ARG A 206 -17.00 12.77 3.75
C ARG A 206 -16.14 13.73 2.94
N PHE A 207 -15.18 13.18 2.16
CA PHE A 207 -14.29 13.99 1.33
C PHE A 207 -15.06 14.70 0.22
N SER A 208 -15.85 13.96 -0.57
CA SER A 208 -16.58 14.48 -1.73
C SER A 208 -17.65 15.51 -1.35
N ALA A 209 -18.29 15.37 -0.18
CA ALA A 209 -19.25 16.35 0.31
C ALA A 209 -18.67 17.76 0.54
N LEU A 210 -17.35 17.88 0.66
CA LEU A 210 -16.65 19.16 0.84
C LEU A 210 -16.00 19.68 -0.43
N GLN A 211 -16.13 18.97 -1.56
CA GLN A 211 -15.59 19.39 -2.85
C GLN A 211 -16.73 19.99 -3.71
N PRO A 212 -16.66 21.28 -4.08
CA PRO A 212 -17.76 21.95 -4.78
C PRO A 212 -17.98 21.46 -6.23
N ASP A 213 -17.05 20.70 -6.79
CA ASP A 213 -17.06 20.29 -8.20
C ASP A 213 -17.44 18.79 -8.41
N PHE A 214 -18.03 18.14 -7.39
CA PHE A 214 -18.57 16.78 -7.48
C PHE A 214 -20.09 16.75 -7.38
#